data_7ad6d76f7e525f373d52ac4bf37f3670
#
_entry.id   7ad6d76f7e525f373d52ac4bf37f3670
#
_cell.length_a   1.000
_cell.length_b   1.000
_cell.length_c   1.000
_cell.angle_alpha   90.00
_cell.angle_beta   90.00
_cell.angle_gamma   90.00
#
_symmetry.space_group_name_H-M   'P 1'
#
loop_
_entity.id
_entity.type
_entity.pdbx_description
1 polymer ?
#
loop_
_entity_poly.entity_id
_entity_poly.type
_entity_poly.pdbx_seq_one_letter_code
_entity_poly.pdbx_strand_id
1 'polypeptide(L)'
;MDLKYRTGGFELFSNFMYNGGKNWERKSTNMTTNATSIWNQKLFAANRKHYDGLFAKIGIAWLINDKHSMGAYYQNEYAHSKVKSHLISNVFENNEFYDKWETQAFNDTKNTPRHAANLYYIGQIKKLNIDFNVDYIWNKGIQNAVNEETSQIQEKQDITTCSKNKSRMLAEKLVLTYPVAKGVVKIGEEYTSSRADNHFNTEYVNLNNATSKIVEDNTACFMEVMQQLGQFVIGAGLRYEHVNYNYFEGDNSNHNLCKTYNNVFPSFNVATRLGNLQMSLSYSGRVERPTYTNLNANVSYLNRMTYESGNPRLLPTKLHNLEYMAVWKSYFAQVSYSYFDNPIVNTTNPYNNNGKITILTYENFKKKHFLQVFMGGKFQIGIWQTQVNVGMFTQWFDIIVNGENKSMNKPIGILQWQNAVHLPWDTWLNIDCQWTTSGNDRNIYTSSSSYVNAKLYKDFFKKKLSFTIEARDIFNGSQQKFIFYNNAVTMFQKNFSNMRSVMFTVQYNFNVTRDRYSGSGAGNTEKKRF
;
A
#
# COMPACT_ATOMS: atom_id res chain seq x y z
N MET A 1 -15.26 -14.92 -11.32
CA MET A 1 -15.43 -16.11 -12.18
C MET A 1 -14.09 -16.51 -12.74
N ASP A 2 -13.65 -17.74 -12.47
CA ASP A 2 -12.39 -18.27 -12.98
C ASP A 2 -12.70 -19.40 -13.94
N LEU A 3 -12.15 -19.34 -15.15
CA LEU A 3 -12.31 -20.37 -16.17
C LEU A 3 -10.93 -20.85 -16.62
N LYS A 4 -10.78 -22.17 -16.76
CA LYS A 4 -9.55 -22.80 -17.26
C LYS A 4 -9.90 -23.92 -18.22
N TYR A 5 -9.21 -23.91 -19.36
CA TYR A 5 -9.26 -24.99 -20.33
C TYR A 5 -7.86 -25.53 -20.54
N ARG A 6 -7.71 -26.85 -20.45
CA ARG A 6 -6.42 -27.52 -20.55
C ARG A 6 -6.46 -28.65 -21.54
N THR A 7 -5.47 -28.68 -22.43
CA THR A 7 -5.25 -29.80 -23.36
C THR A 7 -3.75 -30.04 -23.50
N GLY A 8 -3.29 -31.25 -23.20
CA GLY A 8 -1.87 -31.59 -23.19
C GLY A 8 -1.04 -30.66 -22.30
N GLY A 9 0.02 -30.05 -22.85
CA GLY A 9 0.85 -29.05 -22.18
C GLY A 9 0.25 -27.64 -22.15
N PHE A 10 -0.81 -27.37 -22.89
CA PHE A 10 -1.40 -26.04 -23.06
C PHE A 10 -2.52 -25.79 -22.05
N GLU A 11 -2.57 -24.58 -21.49
CA GLU A 11 -3.64 -24.07 -20.65
C GLU A 11 -4.05 -22.67 -21.09
N LEU A 12 -5.34 -22.48 -21.33
CA LEU A 12 -5.99 -21.19 -21.46
C LEU A 12 -6.70 -20.89 -20.13
N PHE A 13 -6.49 -19.71 -19.56
CA PHE A 13 -7.16 -19.28 -18.33
C PHE A 13 -7.75 -17.90 -18.47
N SER A 14 -8.84 -17.66 -17.76
CA SER A 14 -9.41 -16.32 -17.61
C SER A 14 -9.96 -16.14 -16.21
N ASN A 15 -9.86 -14.89 -15.73
CA ASN A 15 -10.45 -14.46 -14.47
C ASN A 15 -11.28 -13.19 -14.73
N PHE A 16 -12.49 -13.17 -14.22
CA PHE A 16 -13.39 -12.04 -14.31
C PHE A 16 -13.98 -11.73 -12.94
N MET A 17 -13.90 -10.47 -12.52
CA MET A 17 -14.46 -10.00 -11.26
C MET A 17 -15.11 -8.63 -11.47
N TYR A 18 -16.33 -8.51 -10.99
CA TYR A 18 -17.00 -7.23 -10.85
C TYR A 18 -17.21 -6.94 -9.37
N ASN A 19 -16.95 -5.72 -8.97
CA ASN A 19 -17.28 -5.23 -7.65
C ASN A 19 -17.96 -3.86 -7.76
N GLY A 20 -18.94 -3.60 -6.92
CA GLY A 20 -19.62 -2.32 -6.91
C GLY A 20 -20.42 -2.16 -5.63
N GLY A 21 -20.65 -0.93 -5.26
CA GLY A 21 -21.38 -0.67 -4.03
C GLY A 21 -21.51 0.80 -3.68
N LYS A 22 -22.19 1.00 -2.56
CA LYS A 22 -22.33 2.31 -1.94
C LYS A 22 -21.78 2.24 -0.52
N ASN A 23 -21.01 3.24 -0.16
CA ASN A 23 -20.49 3.39 1.19
C ASN A 23 -20.77 4.81 1.68
N TRP A 24 -20.90 4.98 2.98
CA TRP A 24 -20.97 6.28 3.61
C TRP A 24 -19.98 6.38 4.76
N GLU A 25 -19.42 7.56 4.93
CA GLU A 25 -18.45 7.87 5.97
C GLU A 25 -18.80 9.21 6.58
N ARG A 26 -18.66 9.33 7.89
CA ARG A 26 -18.67 10.60 8.60
C ARG A 26 -17.31 10.83 9.22
N LYS A 27 -16.84 12.06 9.18
CA LYS A 27 -15.54 12.44 9.66
C LYS A 27 -15.65 13.73 10.45
N SER A 28 -15.07 13.75 11.64
CA SER A 28 -14.89 14.97 12.41
C SER A 28 -13.39 15.26 12.49
N THR A 29 -13.01 16.46 12.09
CA THR A 29 -11.62 16.92 12.12
C THR A 29 -11.56 18.22 12.91
N ASN A 30 -10.64 18.31 13.84
CA ASN A 30 -10.29 19.55 14.52
C ASN A 30 -8.83 19.85 14.21
N MET A 31 -8.57 20.93 13.48
CA MET A 31 -7.24 21.32 13.05
C MET A 31 -6.87 22.64 13.72
N THR A 32 -5.74 22.65 14.39
CA THR A 32 -5.14 23.85 14.99
C THR A 32 -3.89 24.21 14.22
N THR A 33 -3.84 25.41 13.70
CA THR A 33 -2.68 25.97 12.98
C THR A 33 -2.11 27.12 13.80
N ASN A 34 -0.84 26.99 14.19
CA ASN A 34 -0.09 28.04 14.86
C ASN A 34 0.72 28.82 13.83
N ALA A 35 0.30 30.04 13.57
CA ALA A 35 0.96 30.99 12.68
C ALA A 35 1.10 32.34 13.42
N THR A 36 0.99 33.48 12.75
CA THR A 36 0.90 34.80 13.38
C THR A 36 -0.32 34.91 14.31
N SER A 37 -1.40 34.22 13.99
CA SER A 37 -2.58 34.01 14.84
C SER A 37 -2.80 32.50 15.00
N ILE A 38 -3.52 32.08 16.05
CA ILE A 38 -3.93 30.69 16.25
C ILE A 38 -5.25 30.47 15.54
N TRP A 39 -5.23 29.62 14.51
CA TRP A 39 -6.42 29.22 13.75
C TRP A 39 -6.93 27.86 14.19
N ASN A 40 -8.20 27.78 14.52
CA ASN A 40 -8.88 26.52 14.81
C ASN A 40 -10.00 26.28 13.80
N GLN A 41 -9.95 25.14 13.11
CA GLN A 41 -11.00 24.69 12.19
C GLN A 41 -11.64 23.42 12.72
N LYS A 42 -12.94 23.48 13.01
CA LYS A 42 -13.75 22.32 13.40
C LYS A 42 -14.59 21.90 12.19
N LEU A 43 -14.14 20.87 11.50
CA LEU A 43 -14.74 20.33 10.28
C LEU A 43 -15.57 19.08 10.60
N PHE A 44 -16.79 19.04 10.12
CA PHE A 44 -17.61 17.84 10.03
C PHE A 44 -17.87 17.54 8.54
N ALA A 45 -17.59 16.32 8.11
CA ALA A 45 -17.82 15.86 6.75
C ALA A 45 -18.68 14.62 6.73
N ALA A 46 -19.69 14.60 5.85
CA ALA A 46 -20.53 13.45 5.54
C ALA A 46 -20.34 13.08 4.06
N ASN A 47 -19.73 11.92 3.82
CA ASN A 47 -19.36 11.45 2.49
C ASN A 47 -20.27 10.28 2.08
N ARG A 48 -20.76 10.33 0.85
CA ARG A 48 -21.44 9.21 0.18
C ARG A 48 -20.64 8.82 -1.04
N LYS A 49 -20.07 7.62 -1.01
CA LYS A 49 -19.29 7.07 -2.11
C LYS A 49 -20.09 6.01 -2.84
N HIS A 50 -20.16 6.13 -4.15
CA HIS A 50 -20.59 5.07 -5.07
C HIS A 50 -19.35 4.63 -5.86
N TYR A 51 -19.13 3.33 -5.98
CA TYR A 51 -18.02 2.80 -6.72
C TYR A 51 -18.42 1.56 -7.51
N ASP A 52 -17.79 1.37 -8.64
CA ASP A 52 -17.85 0.19 -9.49
C ASP A 52 -16.48 -0.10 -10.07
N GLY A 53 -16.18 -1.38 -10.21
CA GLY A 53 -14.92 -1.87 -10.71
C GLY A 53 -15.09 -3.15 -11.51
N LEU A 54 -14.30 -3.28 -12.54
CA LEU A 54 -14.22 -4.45 -13.39
C LEU A 54 -12.77 -4.90 -13.48
N PHE A 55 -12.53 -6.15 -13.23
CA PHE A 55 -11.27 -6.82 -13.45
C PHE A 55 -11.48 -7.95 -14.45
N ALA A 56 -10.66 -7.97 -15.49
CA ALA A 56 -10.65 -9.05 -16.48
C ALA A 56 -9.21 -9.43 -16.78
N LYS A 57 -8.90 -10.71 -16.73
CA LYS A 57 -7.59 -11.28 -17.07
C LYS A 57 -7.80 -12.47 -17.98
N ILE A 58 -7.04 -12.55 -19.05
CA ILE A 58 -6.96 -13.71 -19.95
C ILE A 58 -5.49 -14.04 -20.19
N GLY A 59 -5.17 -15.32 -20.24
CA GLY A 59 -3.79 -15.71 -20.48
C GLY A 59 -3.66 -17.16 -20.91
N ILE A 60 -2.47 -17.46 -21.35
CA ILE A 60 -2.05 -18.80 -21.80
C ILE A 60 -0.81 -19.22 -21.01
N ALA A 61 -0.72 -20.51 -20.73
CA ALA A 61 0.50 -21.14 -20.25
C ALA A 61 0.75 -22.41 -21.08
N TRP A 62 1.98 -22.57 -21.50
CA TRP A 62 2.39 -23.71 -22.31
C TRP A 62 3.58 -24.40 -21.65
N LEU A 63 3.34 -25.60 -21.16
CA LEU A 63 4.38 -26.53 -20.71
C LEU A 63 4.87 -27.28 -21.95
N ILE A 64 5.96 -26.79 -22.54
CA ILE A 64 6.56 -27.38 -23.76
C ILE A 64 7.04 -28.81 -23.44
N ASN A 65 7.68 -28.96 -22.29
CA ASN A 65 8.08 -30.25 -21.69
C ASN A 65 8.32 -30.02 -20.18
N ASP A 66 8.78 -31.03 -19.46
CA ASP A 66 9.01 -30.98 -18.01
C ASP A 66 10.06 -29.92 -17.58
N LYS A 67 10.86 -29.43 -18.52
CA LYS A 67 11.95 -28.47 -18.27
C LYS A 67 11.69 -27.09 -18.82
N HIS A 68 10.72 -26.91 -19.68
CA HIS A 68 10.48 -25.66 -20.39
C HIS A 68 9.02 -25.28 -20.36
N SER A 69 8.75 -24.09 -19.85
CA SER A 69 7.41 -23.49 -19.87
C SER A 69 7.48 -22.02 -20.29
N MET A 70 6.44 -21.57 -20.96
CA MET A 70 6.24 -20.19 -21.32
C MET A 70 4.77 -19.81 -21.18
N GLY A 71 4.50 -18.54 -21.06
CA GLY A 71 3.13 -18.07 -21.02
C GLY A 71 3.05 -16.56 -21.09
N ALA A 72 1.84 -16.11 -21.37
CA ALA A 72 1.52 -14.69 -21.42
C ALA A 72 0.14 -14.45 -20.82
N TYR A 73 -0.06 -13.26 -20.28
CA TYR A 73 -1.40 -12.79 -19.97
C TYR A 73 -1.58 -11.33 -20.32
N TYR A 74 -2.84 -10.98 -20.54
CA TYR A 74 -3.32 -9.62 -20.59
C TYR A 74 -4.37 -9.41 -19.51
N GLN A 75 -4.28 -8.29 -18.80
CA GLN A 75 -5.16 -7.90 -17.72
C GLN A 75 -5.68 -6.49 -17.93
N ASN A 76 -6.94 -6.30 -17.63
CA ASN A 76 -7.63 -5.02 -17.69
C ASN A 76 -8.33 -4.75 -16.35
N GLU A 77 -8.09 -3.57 -15.78
CA GLU A 77 -8.77 -3.10 -14.57
C GLU A 77 -9.43 -1.76 -14.85
N TYR A 78 -10.71 -1.68 -14.61
CA TYR A 78 -11.47 -0.45 -14.64
C TYR A 78 -11.98 -0.14 -13.23
N ALA A 79 -11.85 1.10 -12.81
CA ALA A 79 -12.41 1.55 -11.54
C ALA A 79 -13.01 2.96 -11.71
N HIS A 80 -14.22 3.12 -11.22
CA HIS A 80 -14.94 4.39 -11.21
C HIS A 80 -15.47 4.65 -9.81
N SER A 81 -15.29 5.84 -9.30
CA SER A 81 -15.91 6.25 -8.03
C SER A 81 -16.43 7.67 -8.07
N LYS A 82 -17.63 7.84 -7.54
CA LYS A 82 -18.28 9.14 -7.33
C LYS A 82 -18.44 9.36 -5.83
N VAL A 83 -17.94 10.48 -5.35
CA VAL A 83 -18.06 10.87 -3.95
C VAL A 83 -18.83 12.19 -3.88
N LYS A 84 -19.92 12.18 -3.14
CA LYS A 84 -20.65 13.40 -2.76
C LYS A 84 -20.37 13.66 -1.29
N SER A 85 -19.87 14.84 -0.99
CA SER A 85 -19.50 15.25 0.36
C SER A 85 -20.26 16.51 0.75
N HIS A 86 -20.76 16.52 1.97
CA HIS A 86 -21.28 17.72 2.61
C HIS A 86 -20.38 18.03 3.81
N LEU A 87 -19.75 19.20 3.78
CA LEU A 87 -18.80 19.63 4.79
C LEU A 87 -19.33 20.89 5.48
N ILE A 88 -19.23 20.91 6.80
CA ILE A 88 -19.51 22.09 7.64
C ILE A 88 -18.25 22.39 8.43
N SER A 89 -17.76 23.61 8.30
CA SER A 89 -16.52 24.07 8.92
C SER A 89 -16.78 25.32 9.75
N ASN A 90 -16.57 25.23 11.07
CA ASN A 90 -16.55 26.41 11.94
C ASN A 90 -15.10 26.79 12.18
N VAL A 91 -14.77 28.05 11.90
CA VAL A 91 -13.43 28.61 11.97
C VAL A 91 -13.35 29.62 13.09
N PHE A 92 -12.26 29.57 13.84
CA PHE A 92 -11.96 30.46 14.96
C PHE A 92 -10.57 31.04 14.78
N GLU A 93 -10.40 32.31 15.09
CA GLU A 93 -9.11 32.99 15.22
C GLU A 93 -8.91 33.39 16.68
N ASN A 94 -7.79 32.99 17.28
CA ASN A 94 -7.47 33.22 18.70
C ASN A 94 -8.61 32.83 19.68
N ASN A 95 -9.32 31.71 19.36
CA ASN A 95 -10.51 31.19 20.04
C ASN A 95 -11.81 32.00 19.86
N GLU A 96 -11.80 33.12 19.13
CA GLU A 96 -13.01 33.83 18.76
C GLU A 96 -13.58 33.30 17.46
N PHE A 97 -14.93 33.21 17.37
CA PHE A 97 -15.58 32.76 16.15
C PHE A 97 -15.29 33.73 15.00
N TYR A 98 -14.73 33.17 13.91
CA TYR A 98 -14.37 33.96 12.72
C TYR A 98 -15.38 33.78 11.59
N ASP A 99 -15.72 32.51 11.20
CA ASP A 99 -16.58 32.24 10.05
C ASP A 99 -17.15 30.82 10.11
N LYS A 100 -18.24 30.61 9.38
CA LYS A 100 -18.81 29.29 9.12
C LYS A 100 -18.89 29.05 7.62
N TRP A 101 -18.32 27.93 7.17
CA TRP A 101 -18.38 27.50 5.77
C TRP A 101 -19.22 26.25 5.63
N GLU A 102 -19.94 26.19 4.53
CA GLU A 102 -20.65 25.01 4.10
C GLU A 102 -20.25 24.68 2.66
N THR A 103 -19.74 23.46 2.45
CA THR A 103 -19.20 23.03 1.16
C THR A 103 -19.99 21.81 0.67
N GLN A 104 -20.52 21.91 -0.54
CA GLN A 104 -21.01 20.77 -1.30
C GLN A 104 -19.91 20.35 -2.28
N ALA A 105 -19.29 19.18 -2.05
CA ALA A 105 -18.21 18.70 -2.90
C ALA A 105 -18.66 17.46 -3.68
N PHE A 106 -18.33 17.45 -4.97
CA PHE A 106 -18.54 16.31 -5.85
C PHE A 106 -17.23 15.93 -6.52
N ASN A 107 -16.80 14.70 -6.29
CA ASN A 107 -15.62 14.11 -6.93
C ASN A 107 -16.03 12.95 -7.82
N ASP A 108 -15.65 12.99 -9.09
CA ASP A 108 -15.80 11.92 -10.07
C ASP A 108 -14.43 11.45 -10.53
N THR A 109 -14.02 10.25 -10.08
CA THR A 109 -12.73 9.66 -10.39
C THR A 109 -12.92 8.44 -11.29
N LYS A 110 -12.42 8.52 -12.50
CA LYS A 110 -12.38 7.44 -13.49
C LYS A 110 -10.95 7.01 -13.72
N ASN A 111 -10.59 5.84 -13.22
CA ASN A 111 -9.44 5.13 -13.71
C ASN A 111 -9.88 4.36 -14.94
N THR A 112 -9.71 4.97 -16.10
CA THR A 112 -9.87 4.26 -17.39
C THR A 112 -8.91 3.10 -17.41
N PRO A 113 -9.21 2.03 -18.19
CA PRO A 113 -8.64 0.72 -17.93
C PRO A 113 -7.13 0.77 -17.67
N ARG A 114 -6.73 0.28 -16.50
CA ARG A 114 -5.34 -0.08 -16.26
C ARG A 114 -5.08 -1.38 -16.98
N HIS A 115 -4.21 -1.32 -17.97
CA HIS A 115 -3.82 -2.47 -18.75
C HIS A 115 -2.50 -3.01 -18.21
N ALA A 116 -2.38 -4.32 -18.12
CA ALA A 116 -1.12 -4.99 -17.81
C ALA A 116 -0.95 -6.21 -18.72
N ALA A 117 0.22 -6.38 -19.26
CA ALA A 117 0.61 -7.55 -20.02
C ALA A 117 1.89 -8.13 -19.41
N ASN A 118 1.98 -9.44 -19.34
CA ASN A 118 3.19 -10.14 -18.95
C ASN A 118 3.48 -11.26 -19.93
N LEU A 119 4.76 -11.47 -20.21
CA LEU A 119 5.33 -12.60 -20.91
C LEU A 119 6.38 -13.24 -20.01
N TYR A 120 6.40 -14.56 -19.88
CA TYR A 120 7.46 -15.26 -19.18
C TYR A 120 7.98 -16.46 -19.96
N TYR A 121 9.23 -16.81 -19.70
CA TYR A 121 9.85 -18.06 -20.06
C TYR A 121 10.62 -18.62 -18.86
N ILE A 122 10.37 -19.87 -18.50
CA ILE A 122 11.12 -20.61 -17.50
C ILE A 122 11.67 -21.84 -18.21
N GLY A 123 12.99 -22.04 -18.11
CA GLY A 123 13.64 -23.15 -18.80
C GLY A 123 14.81 -23.72 -18.02
N GLN A 124 15.14 -24.98 -18.28
CA GLN A 124 16.32 -25.65 -17.74
C GLN A 124 17.17 -26.20 -18.88
N ILE A 125 18.39 -25.67 -19.02
CA ILE A 125 19.39 -26.14 -19.97
C ILE A 125 20.50 -26.83 -19.19
N LYS A 126 20.58 -28.16 -19.25
CA LYS A 126 21.44 -28.99 -18.39
C LYS A 126 21.18 -28.67 -16.91
N LYS A 127 22.12 -28.00 -16.22
CA LYS A 127 22.00 -27.58 -14.81
C LYS A 127 21.61 -26.12 -14.65
N LEU A 128 21.60 -25.33 -15.72
CA LEU A 128 21.27 -23.91 -15.67
C LEU A 128 19.75 -23.75 -15.73
N ASN A 129 19.15 -23.11 -14.73
CA ASN A 129 17.76 -22.66 -14.75
C ASN A 129 17.73 -21.20 -15.20
N ILE A 130 16.80 -20.89 -16.10
CA ILE A 130 16.55 -19.58 -16.68
C ILE A 130 15.14 -19.16 -16.29
N ASP A 131 14.98 -17.95 -15.74
CA ASP A 131 13.68 -17.31 -15.48
C ASP A 131 13.72 -15.92 -16.11
N PHE A 132 12.93 -15.74 -17.18
CA PHE A 132 12.83 -14.49 -17.91
C PHE A 132 11.39 -13.98 -17.88
N ASN A 133 11.21 -12.71 -17.55
CA ASN A 133 9.92 -12.05 -17.49
C ASN A 133 9.98 -10.68 -18.13
N VAL A 134 8.91 -10.32 -18.86
CA VAL A 134 8.67 -8.96 -19.39
C VAL A 134 7.28 -8.53 -18.99
N ASP A 135 7.18 -7.33 -18.42
CA ASP A 135 5.90 -6.71 -18.05
C ASP A 135 5.73 -5.36 -18.71
N TYR A 136 4.55 -5.10 -19.22
CA TYR A 136 4.16 -3.78 -19.71
C TYR A 136 2.85 -3.34 -19.07
N ILE A 137 2.85 -2.16 -18.46
CA ILE A 137 1.68 -1.58 -17.80
C ILE A 137 1.44 -0.19 -18.39
N TRP A 138 0.18 0.14 -18.64
CA TRP A 138 -0.24 1.51 -18.92
C TRP A 138 -1.60 1.80 -18.31
N ASN A 139 -1.77 3.01 -17.83
CA ASN A 139 -3.03 3.47 -17.30
C ASN A 139 -3.31 4.93 -17.68
N LYS A 140 -4.56 5.32 -17.51
CA LYS A 140 -5.01 6.70 -17.60
C LYS A 140 -6.06 6.93 -16.52
N GLY A 141 -5.89 7.97 -15.71
CA GLY A 141 -6.85 8.41 -14.71
C GLY A 141 -7.37 9.80 -15.02
N ILE A 142 -8.63 10.06 -14.70
CA ILE A 142 -9.25 11.39 -14.76
C ILE A 142 -10.01 11.58 -13.46
N GLN A 143 -9.75 12.69 -12.78
CA GLN A 143 -10.47 13.11 -11.60
C GLN A 143 -11.03 14.51 -11.83
N ASN A 144 -12.34 14.64 -11.78
CA ASN A 144 -13.02 15.92 -11.81
C ASN A 144 -13.57 16.18 -10.40
N ALA A 145 -13.34 17.39 -9.89
CA ALA A 145 -13.90 17.82 -8.61
C ALA A 145 -14.60 19.17 -8.77
N VAL A 146 -15.76 19.29 -8.16
CA VAL A 146 -16.53 20.53 -8.06
C VAL A 146 -16.82 20.77 -6.59
N ASN A 147 -16.44 21.94 -6.08
CA ASN A 147 -16.71 22.37 -4.71
C ASN A 147 -17.49 23.68 -4.77
N GLU A 148 -18.73 23.64 -4.29
CA GLU A 148 -19.56 24.83 -4.08
C GLU A 148 -19.48 25.19 -2.61
N GLU A 149 -18.89 26.33 -2.29
CA GLU A 149 -18.63 26.74 -0.92
C GLU A 149 -19.27 28.07 -0.61
N THR A 150 -20.10 28.10 0.42
CA THR A 150 -20.72 29.30 0.99
C THR A 150 -20.05 29.67 2.32
N SER A 151 -19.98 30.95 2.60
CA SER A 151 -19.42 31.54 3.82
C SER A 151 -20.43 32.52 4.42
N GLN A 152 -20.37 32.75 5.74
CA GLN A 152 -21.23 33.76 6.37
C GLN A 152 -20.73 35.19 6.15
N ILE A 153 -19.40 35.38 5.95
CA ILE A 153 -18.77 36.70 5.84
C ILE A 153 -18.06 36.92 4.51
N GLN A 154 -17.88 35.91 3.68
CA GLN A 154 -17.17 35.96 2.41
C GLN A 154 -18.07 35.58 1.26
N GLU A 155 -17.71 35.95 0.04
CA GLU A 155 -18.44 35.59 -1.16
C GLU A 155 -18.44 34.06 -1.38
N LYS A 156 -19.53 33.57 -2.01
CA LYS A 156 -19.62 32.19 -2.49
C LYS A 156 -18.47 31.91 -3.46
N GLN A 157 -17.92 30.69 -3.37
CA GLN A 157 -16.88 30.22 -4.28
C GLN A 157 -17.31 28.91 -4.93
N ASP A 158 -17.14 28.84 -6.23
CA ASP A 158 -17.31 27.62 -7.01
C ASP A 158 -15.96 27.24 -7.59
N ILE A 159 -15.40 26.13 -7.12
CA ILE A 159 -14.07 25.66 -7.48
C ILE A 159 -14.19 24.40 -8.29
N THR A 160 -13.79 24.46 -9.55
CA THR A 160 -13.71 23.30 -10.45
C THR A 160 -12.26 22.94 -10.72
N THR A 161 -11.95 21.66 -10.57
CA THR A 161 -10.62 21.13 -10.87
C THR A 161 -10.71 19.85 -11.70
N CYS A 162 -9.75 19.68 -12.61
CA CYS A 162 -9.61 18.49 -13.43
C CYS A 162 -8.16 18.01 -13.39
N SER A 163 -7.93 16.81 -12.86
CA SER A 163 -6.62 16.15 -12.87
C SER A 163 -6.63 14.98 -13.85
N LYS A 164 -5.67 14.94 -14.76
CA LYS A 164 -5.47 13.86 -15.75
C LYS A 164 -4.09 13.28 -15.56
N ASN A 165 -4.01 11.97 -15.36
CA ASN A 165 -2.76 11.22 -15.23
C ASN A 165 -2.67 10.18 -16.30
N LYS A 166 -1.49 10.03 -16.88
CA LYS A 166 -1.14 8.89 -17.73
C LYS A 166 0.15 8.30 -17.21
N SER A 167 0.22 7.00 -17.10
CA SER A 167 1.45 6.33 -16.73
C SER A 167 1.66 5.07 -17.56
N ARG A 168 2.93 4.76 -17.80
CA ARG A 168 3.37 3.55 -18.49
C ARG A 168 4.67 3.05 -17.90
N MET A 169 4.85 1.74 -17.90
CA MET A 169 6.06 1.09 -17.45
C MET A 169 6.34 -0.12 -18.33
N LEU A 170 7.58 -0.25 -18.77
CA LEU A 170 8.16 -1.47 -19.31
C LEU A 170 9.15 -2.01 -18.27
N ALA A 171 9.10 -3.29 -18.00
CA ALA A 171 10.07 -3.95 -17.13
C ALA A 171 10.48 -5.29 -17.73
N GLU A 172 11.76 -5.60 -17.64
CA GLU A 172 12.32 -6.91 -17.97
C GLU A 172 13.17 -7.42 -16.83
N LYS A 173 13.20 -8.73 -16.64
CA LYS A 173 13.98 -9.39 -15.59
C LYS A 173 14.45 -10.74 -16.08
N LEU A 174 15.76 -10.97 -16.00
CA LEU A 174 16.40 -12.25 -16.28
C LEU A 174 17.10 -12.75 -15.01
N VAL A 175 16.83 -13.99 -14.62
CA VAL A 175 17.49 -14.66 -13.51
C VAL A 175 18.06 -16.00 -14.00
N LEU A 176 19.35 -16.18 -13.82
CA LEU A 176 20.08 -17.40 -14.09
C LEU A 176 20.43 -18.07 -12.75
N THR A 177 20.03 -19.32 -12.58
CA THR A 177 20.31 -20.09 -11.35
C THR A 177 21.11 -21.34 -11.72
N TYR A 178 22.26 -21.51 -11.09
CA TYR A 178 23.14 -22.65 -11.31
C TYR A 178 23.46 -23.37 -9.98
N PRO A 179 23.25 -24.68 -9.88
CA PRO A 179 23.60 -25.43 -8.68
C PRO A 179 25.12 -25.59 -8.57
N VAL A 180 25.67 -25.28 -7.40
CA VAL A 180 27.11 -25.39 -7.08
C VAL A 180 27.26 -26.17 -5.78
N ALA A 181 27.94 -27.33 -5.84
CA ALA A 181 28.10 -28.22 -4.69
C ALA A 181 26.76 -28.50 -3.97
N LYS A 182 26.64 -28.15 -2.68
CA LYS A 182 25.41 -28.29 -1.89
C LYS A 182 24.60 -26.98 -1.83
N GLY A 183 24.67 -26.16 -2.87
CA GLY A 183 24.04 -24.85 -2.89
C GLY A 183 23.69 -24.39 -4.30
N VAL A 184 23.37 -23.10 -4.41
CA VAL A 184 23.01 -22.48 -5.67
C VAL A 184 23.61 -21.08 -5.76
N VAL A 185 23.97 -20.67 -6.98
CA VAL A 185 24.33 -19.29 -7.33
C VAL A 185 23.24 -18.77 -8.23
N LYS A 186 22.73 -17.56 -7.94
CA LYS A 186 21.81 -16.82 -8.79
C LYS A 186 22.49 -15.53 -9.25
N ILE A 187 22.39 -15.25 -10.53
CA ILE A 187 22.81 -13.98 -11.12
C ILE A 187 21.62 -13.47 -11.90
N GLY A 188 21.34 -12.19 -11.79
CA GLY A 188 20.22 -11.61 -12.53
C GLY A 188 20.41 -10.15 -12.82
N GLU A 189 19.61 -9.70 -13.78
CA GLU A 189 19.43 -8.30 -14.13
C GLU A 189 17.94 -7.96 -14.14
N GLU A 190 17.64 -6.69 -13.92
CA GLU A 190 16.30 -6.13 -14.00
C GLU A 190 16.39 -4.71 -14.53
N TYR A 191 15.68 -4.43 -15.61
CA TYR A 191 15.55 -3.09 -16.18
C TYR A 191 14.09 -2.66 -16.08
N THR A 192 13.86 -1.40 -15.67
CA THR A 192 12.54 -0.78 -15.71
C THR A 192 12.62 0.62 -16.29
N SER A 193 11.72 0.93 -17.20
CA SER A 193 11.51 2.28 -17.73
C SER A 193 10.08 2.72 -17.44
N SER A 194 9.95 3.80 -16.68
CA SER A 194 8.68 4.33 -16.21
C SER A 194 8.48 5.76 -16.66
N ARG A 195 7.24 6.08 -17.04
CA ARG A 195 6.83 7.45 -17.35
C ARG A 195 5.50 7.76 -16.71
N ALA A 196 5.40 8.91 -16.04
CA ALA A 196 4.18 9.46 -15.49
C ALA A 196 3.99 10.91 -15.98
N ASP A 197 2.88 11.16 -16.66
CA ASP A 197 2.46 12.48 -17.14
C ASP A 197 1.24 12.93 -16.32
N ASN A 198 1.28 14.12 -15.73
CA ASN A 198 0.20 14.71 -14.93
C ASN A 198 -0.16 16.08 -15.48
N HIS A 199 -1.48 16.32 -15.61
CA HIS A 199 -2.03 17.61 -16.02
C HIS A 199 -3.11 17.99 -15.00
N PHE A 200 -2.96 19.13 -14.38
CA PHE A 200 -3.92 19.72 -13.46
C PHE A 200 -4.42 21.05 -14.01
N ASN A 201 -5.73 21.16 -14.15
CA ASN A 201 -6.39 22.38 -14.63
C ASN A 201 -7.42 22.84 -13.59
N THR A 202 -7.49 24.11 -13.36
CA THR A 202 -8.46 24.78 -12.50
C THR A 202 -8.78 26.17 -13.03
N GLU A 203 -10.00 26.62 -12.81
CA GLU A 203 -10.44 28.00 -13.07
C GLU A 203 -10.36 28.85 -11.81
N TYR A 204 -9.97 28.27 -10.66
CA TYR A 204 -9.88 29.00 -9.41
C TYR A 204 -8.62 29.86 -9.35
N VAL A 205 -8.81 31.16 -9.14
CA VAL A 205 -7.75 32.22 -9.23
C VAL A 205 -6.57 31.99 -8.28
N ASN A 206 -6.82 31.36 -7.13
CA ASN A 206 -5.76 31.13 -6.13
C ASN A 206 -4.97 29.82 -6.34
N LEU A 207 -5.25 29.07 -7.39
CA LEU A 207 -4.53 27.85 -7.77
C LEU A 207 -4.02 27.96 -9.20
N ASN A 208 -2.82 27.48 -9.43
CA ASN A 208 -2.22 27.47 -10.75
C ASN A 208 -2.47 26.14 -11.48
N ASN A 209 -2.69 26.21 -12.77
CA ASN A 209 -2.59 25.06 -13.65
C ASN A 209 -1.17 24.50 -13.60
N ALA A 210 -1.04 23.18 -13.60
CA ALA A 210 0.26 22.53 -13.52
C ALA A 210 0.34 21.35 -14.49
N THR A 211 1.47 21.22 -15.13
CA THR A 211 1.79 20.06 -15.96
C THR A 211 3.15 19.54 -15.55
N SER A 212 3.22 18.27 -15.20
CA SER A 212 4.49 17.62 -14.85
C SER A 212 4.63 16.27 -15.56
N LYS A 213 5.88 15.94 -15.86
CA LYS A 213 6.25 14.66 -16.46
C LYS A 213 7.47 14.10 -15.75
N ILE A 214 7.39 12.84 -15.36
CA ILE A 214 8.48 12.09 -14.74
C ILE A 214 8.88 10.98 -15.70
N VAL A 215 10.19 10.86 -15.95
CA VAL A 215 10.80 9.74 -16.67
C VAL A 215 11.86 9.14 -15.78
N GLU A 216 11.76 7.86 -15.51
CA GLU A 216 12.69 7.15 -14.63
C GLU A 216 13.10 5.83 -15.27
N ASP A 217 14.41 5.65 -15.43
CA ASP A 217 15.03 4.43 -15.90
C ASP A 217 15.86 3.83 -14.75
N ASN A 218 15.62 2.57 -14.43
CA ASN A 218 16.32 1.84 -13.38
C ASN A 218 16.91 0.57 -13.96
N THR A 219 18.22 0.42 -13.85
CA THR A 219 18.97 -0.79 -14.21
C THR A 219 19.57 -1.39 -12.95
N ALA A 220 19.29 -2.66 -12.71
CA ALA A 220 19.79 -3.38 -11.55
C ALA A 220 20.46 -4.68 -11.95
N CYS A 221 21.62 -4.98 -11.34
CA CYS A 221 22.28 -6.27 -11.44
C CYS A 221 22.44 -6.85 -10.03
N PHE A 222 22.27 -8.15 -9.89
CA PHE A 222 22.39 -8.79 -8.59
C PHE A 222 23.03 -10.19 -8.69
N MET A 223 23.67 -10.59 -7.60
CA MET A 223 24.20 -11.92 -7.39
C MET A 223 23.82 -12.40 -6.00
N GLU A 224 23.35 -13.64 -5.90
CA GLU A 224 23.04 -14.32 -4.65
C GLU A 224 23.70 -15.69 -4.64
N VAL A 225 24.30 -16.06 -3.51
CA VAL A 225 24.87 -17.37 -3.26
C VAL A 225 24.17 -17.96 -2.05
N MET A 226 23.67 -19.17 -2.17
CA MET A 226 23.10 -19.94 -1.06
C MET A 226 23.82 -21.27 -0.96
N GLN A 227 24.33 -21.60 0.22
CA GLN A 227 25.14 -22.79 0.47
C GLN A 227 24.70 -23.51 1.73
N GLN A 228 24.57 -24.82 1.67
CA GLN A 228 24.37 -25.66 2.85
C GLN A 228 25.73 -26.03 3.46
N LEU A 229 25.96 -25.65 4.71
CA LEU A 229 27.17 -25.97 5.50
C LEU A 229 26.74 -26.74 6.76
N GLY A 230 26.84 -28.06 6.69
CA GLY A 230 26.33 -28.92 7.77
C GLY A 230 24.83 -28.74 7.98
N GLN A 231 24.44 -28.34 9.18
CA GLN A 231 23.07 -28.04 9.55
C GLN A 231 22.61 -26.61 9.22
N PHE A 232 23.54 -25.76 8.77
CA PHE A 232 23.25 -24.37 8.43
C PHE A 232 23.04 -24.21 6.93
N VAL A 233 22.09 -23.35 6.56
CA VAL A 233 21.93 -22.81 5.21
C VAL A 233 22.32 -21.33 5.30
N ILE A 234 23.37 -20.95 4.57
CA ILE A 234 23.90 -19.59 4.54
C ILE A 234 23.64 -19.01 3.17
N GLY A 235 23.05 -17.82 3.13
CA GLY A 235 22.82 -17.04 1.92
C GLY A 235 23.49 -15.67 2.03
N ALA A 236 24.11 -15.22 0.95
CA ALA A 236 24.63 -13.87 0.80
C ALA A 236 24.29 -13.33 -0.58
N GLY A 237 23.91 -12.07 -0.66
CA GLY A 237 23.56 -11.42 -1.91
C GLY A 237 24.01 -9.97 -1.96
N LEU A 238 24.21 -9.48 -3.18
CA LEU A 238 24.53 -8.09 -3.46
C LEU A 238 23.73 -7.66 -4.67
N ARG A 239 23.03 -6.53 -4.55
CA ARG A 239 22.30 -5.89 -5.65
C ARG A 239 22.80 -4.47 -5.84
N TYR A 240 23.17 -4.14 -7.07
CA TYR A 240 23.52 -2.78 -7.50
C TYR A 240 22.36 -2.23 -8.33
N GLU A 241 21.99 -0.97 -8.07
CA GLU A 241 20.98 -0.24 -8.86
C GLU A 241 21.53 1.10 -9.32
N HIS A 242 21.35 1.36 -10.62
CA HIS A 242 21.58 2.65 -11.26
C HIS A 242 20.25 3.22 -11.72
N VAL A 243 19.88 4.42 -11.23
CA VAL A 243 18.60 5.05 -11.54
C VAL A 243 18.83 6.45 -12.09
N ASN A 244 18.27 6.72 -13.26
CA ASN A 244 18.16 8.05 -13.83
C ASN A 244 16.73 8.57 -13.68
N TYR A 245 16.55 9.63 -12.92
CA TYR A 245 15.28 10.28 -12.67
C TYR A 245 15.28 11.67 -13.30
N ASN A 246 14.35 11.93 -14.22
CA ASN A 246 14.18 13.19 -14.92
C ASN A 246 12.78 13.76 -14.66
N TYR A 247 12.73 15.01 -14.27
CA TYR A 247 11.50 15.75 -13.97
C TYR A 247 11.35 16.94 -14.92
N PHE A 248 10.15 17.11 -15.48
CA PHE A 248 9.82 18.17 -16.40
C PHE A 248 8.60 18.94 -15.88
N GLU A 249 8.64 20.25 -16.00
CA GLU A 249 7.52 21.17 -15.81
C GLU A 249 7.06 21.66 -17.20
N GLY A 250 5.89 21.22 -17.64
CA GLY A 250 5.50 21.31 -19.04
C GLY A 250 6.48 20.55 -19.92
N ASP A 251 7.04 21.22 -20.92
CA ASP A 251 8.03 20.66 -21.84
C ASP A 251 9.48 20.93 -21.40
N ASN A 252 9.68 21.72 -20.34
CA ASN A 252 10.99 22.14 -19.86
C ASN A 252 11.53 21.17 -18.80
N SER A 253 12.77 20.70 -19.00
CA SER A 253 13.46 19.91 -17.99
C SER A 253 13.82 20.78 -16.79
N ASN A 254 13.38 20.38 -15.60
CA ASN A 254 13.80 21.03 -14.34
C ASN A 254 15.04 20.32 -13.80
N HIS A 255 16.22 20.81 -14.21
CA HIS A 255 17.52 20.22 -13.83
C HIS A 255 17.74 20.12 -12.33
N ASN A 256 17.13 21.01 -11.51
CA ASN A 256 17.25 20.95 -10.05
C ASN A 256 16.52 19.77 -9.42
N LEU A 257 15.59 19.17 -10.15
CA LEU A 257 14.81 18.01 -9.72
C LEU A 257 15.27 16.70 -10.39
N CYS A 258 16.11 16.78 -11.43
CA CYS A 258 16.71 15.60 -12.06
C CYS A 258 17.79 15.00 -11.14
N LYS A 259 17.81 13.69 -11.01
CA LYS A 259 18.71 12.98 -10.07
C LYS A 259 19.21 11.67 -10.67
N THR A 260 20.44 11.34 -10.36
CA THR A 260 21.03 10.02 -10.65
C THR A 260 21.40 9.35 -9.33
N TYR A 261 20.97 8.12 -9.15
CA TYR A 261 21.28 7.34 -7.94
C TYR A 261 22.10 6.11 -8.30
N ASN A 262 23.13 5.82 -7.48
CA ASN A 262 23.88 4.59 -7.51
C ASN A 262 23.81 3.99 -6.11
N ASN A 263 23.19 2.83 -5.99
CA ASN A 263 22.97 2.20 -4.68
C ASN A 263 23.41 0.74 -4.71
N VAL A 264 23.95 0.30 -3.58
CA VAL A 264 24.31 -1.10 -3.34
C VAL A 264 23.49 -1.61 -2.17
N PHE A 265 22.85 -2.76 -2.33
CA PHE A 265 21.98 -3.38 -1.34
C PHE A 265 22.52 -4.78 -1.01
N PRO A 266 23.21 -4.95 0.11
CA PRO A 266 23.63 -6.26 0.59
C PRO A 266 22.46 -6.99 1.25
N SER A 267 22.48 -8.32 1.17
CA SER A 267 21.59 -9.21 1.91
C SER A 267 22.40 -10.38 2.49
N PHE A 268 21.95 -10.87 3.63
CA PHE A 268 22.55 -12.02 4.31
C PHE A 268 21.47 -12.81 5.02
N ASN A 269 21.59 -14.14 4.98
CA ASN A 269 20.65 -15.04 5.66
C ASN A 269 21.41 -16.24 6.22
N VAL A 270 21.11 -16.61 7.46
CA VAL A 270 21.54 -17.87 8.08
C VAL A 270 20.30 -18.56 8.64
N ALA A 271 20.07 -19.79 8.23
CA ALA A 271 19.00 -20.61 8.75
C ALA A 271 19.53 -21.96 9.23
N THR A 272 18.95 -22.49 10.31
CA THR A 272 19.28 -23.80 10.84
C THR A 272 18.06 -24.51 11.40
N ARG A 273 18.15 -25.81 11.50
CA ARG A 273 17.13 -26.66 12.13
C ARG A 273 17.77 -27.58 13.17
N LEU A 274 17.35 -27.43 14.42
CA LEU A 274 17.78 -28.23 15.56
C LEU A 274 16.57 -29.04 16.07
N GLY A 275 16.42 -30.28 15.59
CA GLY A 275 15.25 -31.07 15.87
C GLY A 275 13.97 -30.42 15.38
N ASN A 276 13.09 -30.04 16.31
CA ASN A 276 11.82 -29.34 15.99
C ASN A 276 11.94 -27.81 15.99
N LEU A 277 13.10 -27.26 16.34
CA LEU A 277 13.35 -25.83 16.35
C LEU A 277 13.99 -25.40 15.03
N GLN A 278 13.34 -24.52 14.32
CA GLN A 278 13.86 -23.84 13.12
C GLN A 278 14.18 -22.39 13.50
N MET A 279 15.34 -21.91 13.12
CA MET A 279 15.78 -20.54 13.39
C MET A 279 16.34 -19.93 12.12
N SER A 280 16.09 -18.64 11.93
CA SER A 280 16.75 -17.85 10.88
C SER A 280 17.07 -16.46 11.36
N LEU A 281 18.21 -15.95 10.89
CA LEU A 281 18.62 -14.57 11.03
C LEU A 281 18.86 -14.02 9.63
N SER A 282 18.20 -12.94 9.28
CA SER A 282 18.33 -12.31 7.97
C SER A 282 18.59 -10.82 8.09
N TYR A 283 19.42 -10.32 7.20
CA TYR A 283 19.62 -8.88 6.99
C TYR A 283 19.34 -8.55 5.53
N SER A 284 18.67 -7.42 5.28
CA SER A 284 18.45 -6.93 3.93
C SER A 284 18.51 -5.41 3.87
N GLY A 285 19.25 -4.89 2.89
CA GLY A 285 19.18 -3.51 2.45
C GLY A 285 18.23 -3.38 1.28
N ARG A 286 17.39 -2.32 1.25
CA ARG A 286 16.51 -2.00 0.12
C ARG A 286 16.18 -0.52 0.07
N VAL A 287 15.56 -0.10 -1.04
CA VAL A 287 15.06 1.26 -1.23
C VAL A 287 13.54 1.26 -1.37
N GLU A 288 12.91 2.26 -0.75
CA GLU A 288 11.50 2.60 -0.96
C GLU A 288 11.42 3.96 -1.65
N ARG A 289 11.03 3.95 -2.92
CA ARG A 289 10.89 5.17 -3.72
C ARG A 289 9.53 5.80 -3.49
N PRO A 290 9.41 7.14 -3.50
CA PRO A 290 8.12 7.82 -3.43
C PRO A 290 7.23 7.38 -4.60
N THR A 291 5.92 7.33 -4.38
CA THR A 291 4.96 7.10 -5.47
C THR A 291 4.96 8.30 -6.42
N TYR A 292 4.52 8.10 -7.67
CA TYR A 292 4.42 9.22 -8.61
C TYR A 292 3.38 10.26 -8.17
N THR A 293 2.38 9.85 -7.39
CA THR A 293 1.43 10.78 -6.76
C THR A 293 2.12 11.66 -5.71
N ASN A 294 3.02 11.10 -4.89
CA ASN A 294 3.77 11.88 -3.89
C ASN A 294 4.75 12.87 -4.52
N LEU A 295 5.22 12.59 -5.75
CA LEU A 295 6.13 13.44 -6.52
C LEU A 295 5.41 14.51 -7.35
N ASN A 296 4.08 14.50 -7.39
CA ASN A 296 3.31 15.43 -8.20
C ASN A 296 3.26 16.81 -7.51
N ALA A 297 3.60 17.87 -8.23
CA ALA A 297 3.57 19.25 -7.72
C ALA A 297 2.18 19.93 -7.83
N ASN A 298 1.15 19.21 -8.29
CA ASN A 298 -0.20 19.76 -8.40
C ASN A 298 -0.75 20.13 -7.02
N VAL A 299 -1.29 21.35 -6.89
CA VAL A 299 -1.93 21.81 -5.66
C VAL A 299 -3.45 21.63 -5.79
N SER A 300 -4.01 20.74 -4.97
CA SER A 300 -5.44 20.44 -4.92
C SER A 300 -6.12 21.25 -3.80
N TYR A 301 -7.33 21.73 -4.07
CA TYR A 301 -8.17 22.43 -3.10
C TYR A 301 -8.93 21.43 -2.22
N LEU A 302 -8.77 21.53 -0.90
CA LEU A 302 -9.59 20.79 0.07
C LEU A 302 -10.65 21.70 0.71
N ASN A 303 -10.26 22.89 1.12
CA ASN A 303 -11.12 23.98 1.62
C ASN A 303 -10.32 25.30 1.63
N ARG A 304 -10.96 26.42 2.05
CA ARG A 304 -10.35 27.76 2.08
C ARG A 304 -9.05 27.89 2.87
N MET A 305 -8.80 27.01 3.83
CA MET A 305 -7.59 27.04 4.67
C MET A 305 -6.66 25.84 4.42
N THR A 306 -7.05 24.89 3.58
CA THR A 306 -6.27 23.66 3.43
C THR A 306 -6.17 23.26 1.97
N TYR A 307 -4.95 23.19 1.50
CA TYR A 307 -4.59 22.63 0.18
C TYR A 307 -3.82 21.33 0.37
N GLU A 308 -3.66 20.57 -0.69
CA GLU A 308 -2.88 19.33 -0.71
C GLU A 308 -2.00 19.31 -1.95
N SER A 309 -0.74 18.86 -1.79
CA SER A 309 0.19 18.68 -2.90
C SER A 309 1.17 17.56 -2.60
N GLY A 310 1.68 16.91 -3.63
CA GLY A 310 2.90 16.12 -3.50
C GLY A 310 4.13 17.03 -3.38
N ASN A 311 5.30 16.40 -3.40
CA ASN A 311 6.59 17.09 -3.32
C ASN A 311 7.60 16.43 -4.28
N PRO A 312 7.93 17.07 -5.41
CA PRO A 312 8.87 16.52 -6.39
C PRO A 312 10.33 16.46 -5.89
N ARG A 313 10.63 17.09 -4.73
CA ARG A 313 11.97 17.08 -4.11
C ARG A 313 12.23 15.85 -3.26
N LEU A 314 11.24 14.97 -3.06
CA LEU A 314 11.39 13.78 -2.24
C LEU A 314 12.55 12.90 -2.70
N LEU A 315 13.27 12.40 -1.72
CA LEU A 315 14.33 11.42 -1.88
C LEU A 315 13.80 10.00 -1.58
N PRO A 316 14.35 8.97 -2.21
CA PRO A 316 14.06 7.60 -1.82
C PRO A 316 14.48 7.33 -0.37
N THR A 317 13.67 6.58 0.35
CA THR A 317 14.01 6.07 1.69
C THR A 317 14.89 4.84 1.55
N LYS A 318 16.07 4.81 2.21
CA LYS A 318 16.88 3.59 2.34
C LYS A 318 16.46 2.85 3.59
N LEU A 319 16.27 1.55 3.47
CA LEU A 319 15.82 0.68 4.55
C LEU A 319 16.83 -0.44 4.77
N HIS A 320 17.25 -0.59 6.03
CA HIS A 320 18.05 -1.69 6.53
C HIS A 320 17.22 -2.48 7.54
N ASN A 321 17.03 -3.76 7.28
CA ASN A 321 16.21 -4.63 8.13
C ASN A 321 17.03 -5.81 8.63
N LEU A 322 17.03 -6.04 9.94
CA LEU A 322 17.56 -7.22 10.60
C LEU A 322 16.41 -7.97 11.25
N GLU A 323 16.22 -9.23 10.87
CA GLU A 323 15.13 -10.05 11.37
C GLU A 323 15.64 -11.39 11.91
N TYR A 324 15.19 -11.73 13.10
CA TYR A 324 15.34 -13.06 13.68
C TYR A 324 13.98 -13.73 13.81
N MET A 325 13.89 -14.97 13.35
CA MET A 325 12.69 -15.81 13.45
C MET A 325 13.04 -17.16 14.04
N ALA A 326 12.24 -17.61 15.00
CA ALA A 326 12.29 -18.94 15.59
C ALA A 326 10.91 -19.60 15.48
N VAL A 327 10.89 -20.86 15.03
CA VAL A 327 9.66 -21.68 14.96
C VAL A 327 9.92 -22.99 15.68
N TRP A 328 9.12 -23.30 16.70
CA TRP A 328 9.16 -24.55 17.43
C TRP A 328 7.79 -25.22 17.41
N LYS A 329 7.70 -26.33 16.67
CA LYS A 329 6.41 -27.01 16.44
C LYS A 329 5.36 -26.04 15.86
N SER A 330 4.34 -25.72 16.66
CA SER A 330 3.24 -24.80 16.29
C SER A 330 3.43 -23.37 16.82
N TYR A 331 4.56 -23.07 17.46
CA TYR A 331 4.87 -21.76 18.04
C TYR A 331 5.89 -21.02 17.19
N PHE A 332 5.78 -19.71 17.14
CA PHE A 332 6.78 -18.87 16.53
C PHE A 332 7.10 -17.63 17.37
N ALA A 333 8.30 -17.12 17.21
CA ALA A 333 8.73 -15.82 17.72
C ALA A 333 9.53 -15.12 16.62
N GLN A 334 9.27 -13.83 16.42
CA GLN A 334 9.93 -12.98 15.43
C GLN A 334 10.30 -11.67 16.09
N VAL A 335 11.54 -11.23 15.85
CA VAL A 335 12.03 -9.90 16.20
C VAL A 335 12.60 -9.26 14.95
N SER A 336 12.14 -8.08 14.61
CA SER A 336 12.61 -7.33 13.44
C SER A 336 12.97 -5.91 13.85
N TYR A 337 14.20 -5.51 13.51
CA TYR A 337 14.67 -4.14 13.69
C TYR A 337 14.93 -3.52 12.33
N SER A 338 14.34 -2.35 12.10
CA SER A 338 14.47 -1.61 10.85
C SER A 338 15.01 -0.20 11.10
N TYR A 339 16.00 0.18 10.29
CA TYR A 339 16.53 1.53 10.21
C TYR A 339 16.14 2.15 8.87
N PHE A 340 15.48 3.30 8.94
CA PHE A 340 15.06 4.08 7.78
C PHE A 340 15.93 5.35 7.69
N ASP A 341 16.62 5.52 6.58
CA ASP A 341 17.29 6.75 6.19
C ASP A 341 16.39 7.51 5.22
N ASN A 342 16.16 8.80 5.48
CA ASN A 342 15.23 9.66 4.74
C ASN A 342 13.78 9.12 4.64
N PRO A 343 13.12 8.69 5.75
CA PRO A 343 11.72 8.25 5.69
C PRO A 343 10.81 9.37 5.20
N ILE A 344 9.87 9.01 4.31
CA ILE A 344 8.86 9.93 3.79
C ILE A 344 7.69 9.99 4.77
N VAL A 345 7.32 11.19 5.18
CA VAL A 345 6.26 11.44 6.17
C VAL A 345 5.33 12.56 5.65
N ASN A 346 4.04 12.40 5.90
CA ASN A 346 3.06 13.46 5.64
C ASN A 346 3.32 14.62 6.60
N THR A 347 3.37 15.83 6.08
CA THR A 347 3.59 17.06 6.85
C THR A 347 2.61 18.14 6.41
N THR A 348 2.62 19.24 7.13
CA THR A 348 1.80 20.41 6.85
C THR A 348 2.67 21.66 6.95
N ASN A 349 2.63 22.48 5.93
CA ASN A 349 3.39 23.72 5.87
C ASN A 349 2.46 24.93 5.59
N PRO A 350 2.83 26.15 6.00
CA PRO A 350 2.16 27.35 5.53
C PRO A 350 2.25 27.47 4.00
N TYR A 351 1.16 27.85 3.35
CA TYR A 351 1.11 28.06 1.90
C TYR A 351 1.38 29.54 1.57
N ASN A 352 2.33 29.80 0.67
CA ASN A 352 2.68 31.14 0.15
C ASN A 352 2.88 32.22 1.23
N ASN A 353 3.62 31.92 2.29
CA ASN A 353 3.84 32.82 3.45
C ASN A 353 2.55 33.31 4.14
N ASN A 354 1.41 32.79 3.77
CA ASN A 354 0.13 33.09 4.39
C ASN A 354 -0.12 32.08 5.50
N GLY A 355 0.12 32.46 6.75
CA GLY A 355 -0.07 31.59 7.90
C GLY A 355 -1.51 31.08 8.10
N LYS A 356 -2.50 31.61 7.38
CA LYS A 356 -3.89 31.19 7.41
C LYS A 356 -4.15 29.94 6.55
N ILE A 357 -3.46 29.81 5.42
CA ILE A 357 -3.62 28.68 4.51
C ILE A 357 -2.48 27.70 4.74
N THR A 358 -2.82 26.41 4.92
CA THR A 358 -1.87 25.33 5.09
C THR A 358 -1.91 24.38 3.89
N ILE A 359 -0.76 23.82 3.56
CA ILE A 359 -0.64 22.77 2.54
C ILE A 359 -0.24 21.46 3.18
N LEU A 360 -1.06 20.42 2.97
CA LEU A 360 -0.73 19.04 3.28
C LEU A 360 0.22 18.52 2.20
N THR A 361 1.37 18.01 2.59
CA THR A 361 2.41 17.56 1.66
C THR A 361 3.23 16.41 2.27
N TYR A 362 4.35 16.07 1.64
CA TYR A 362 5.27 15.05 2.07
C TYR A 362 6.68 15.61 2.21
N GLU A 363 7.42 15.14 3.20
CA GLU A 363 8.83 15.51 3.41
C GLU A 363 9.65 14.29 3.82
N ASN A 364 10.97 14.36 3.55
CA ASN A 364 11.91 13.39 4.07
C ASN A 364 12.38 13.85 5.46
N PHE A 365 12.28 12.95 6.44
CA PHE A 365 12.90 13.11 7.75
C PHE A 365 14.26 12.44 7.77
N LYS A 366 15.14 12.81 8.70
CA LYS A 366 16.53 12.33 8.68
C LYS A 366 16.63 10.81 8.91
N LYS A 367 15.93 10.28 9.93
CA LYS A 367 16.01 8.87 10.32
C LYS A 367 14.81 8.43 11.13
N LYS A 368 14.52 7.13 11.07
CA LYS A 368 13.56 6.45 11.95
C LYS A 368 14.10 5.06 12.27
N HIS A 369 14.09 4.69 13.55
CA HIS A 369 14.32 3.33 14.00
C HIS A 369 12.98 2.69 14.35
N PHE A 370 12.84 1.39 14.07
CA PHE A 370 11.58 0.70 14.25
C PHE A 370 11.85 -0.75 14.71
N LEU A 371 11.24 -1.15 15.82
CA LEU A 371 11.33 -2.49 16.39
C LEU A 371 9.96 -3.14 16.39
N GLN A 372 9.90 -4.36 15.89
CA GLN A 372 8.73 -5.22 15.94
C GLN A 372 9.08 -6.52 16.67
N VAL A 373 8.20 -6.95 17.54
CA VAL A 373 8.27 -8.26 18.21
C VAL A 373 6.92 -8.92 18.06
N PHE A 374 6.89 -10.14 17.52
CA PHE A 374 5.70 -10.96 17.40
C PHE A 374 5.96 -12.36 17.92
N MET A 375 4.99 -12.92 18.61
CA MET A 375 4.98 -14.32 19.00
C MET A 375 3.57 -14.88 18.90
N GLY A 376 3.48 -16.18 18.66
CA GLY A 376 2.17 -16.82 18.56
C GLY A 376 2.25 -18.33 18.52
N GLY A 377 1.08 -18.94 18.55
CA GLY A 377 0.97 -20.38 18.49
C GLY A 377 -0.42 -20.85 18.09
N LYS A 378 -0.46 -22.07 17.54
CA LYS A 378 -1.68 -22.78 17.21
C LYS A 378 -1.90 -23.95 18.15
N PHE A 379 -3.14 -24.11 18.60
CA PHE A 379 -3.58 -25.18 19.47
C PHE A 379 -4.80 -25.85 18.87
N GLN A 380 -4.93 -27.16 19.08
CA GLN A 380 -6.13 -27.90 18.73
C GLN A 380 -6.60 -28.72 19.93
N ILE A 381 -7.85 -28.52 20.31
CA ILE A 381 -8.49 -29.19 21.44
C ILE A 381 -9.81 -29.77 20.91
N GLY A 382 -9.81 -31.06 20.58
CA GLY A 382 -10.96 -31.71 19.96
C GLY A 382 -11.37 -31.03 18.66
N ILE A 383 -12.61 -30.54 18.61
CA ILE A 383 -13.20 -29.83 17.45
C ILE A 383 -12.78 -28.36 17.35
N TRP A 384 -12.14 -27.82 18.37
CA TRP A 384 -11.74 -26.42 18.45
C TRP A 384 -10.27 -26.24 18.06
N GLN A 385 -10.04 -25.40 17.09
CA GLN A 385 -8.71 -24.94 16.67
C GLN A 385 -8.60 -23.46 17.01
N THR A 386 -7.54 -23.08 17.71
CA THR A 386 -7.30 -21.69 18.08
C THR A 386 -5.88 -21.26 17.77
N GLN A 387 -5.71 -20.01 17.37
CA GLN A 387 -4.42 -19.38 17.18
C GLN A 387 -4.41 -18.06 17.93
N VAL A 388 -3.38 -17.85 18.74
CA VAL A 388 -3.14 -16.59 19.45
C VAL A 388 -1.83 -16.01 18.96
N ASN A 389 -1.86 -14.74 18.54
CA ASN A 389 -0.67 -13.96 18.17
C ASN A 389 -0.65 -12.70 19.02
N VAL A 390 0.48 -12.43 19.66
CA VAL A 390 0.74 -11.20 20.40
C VAL A 390 1.91 -10.50 19.77
N GLY A 391 1.78 -9.21 19.56
CA GLY A 391 2.83 -8.40 18.96
C GLY A 391 2.92 -7.03 19.59
N MET A 392 4.08 -6.43 19.42
CA MET A 392 4.33 -5.04 19.76
C MET A 392 5.23 -4.44 18.69
N PHE A 393 4.97 -3.21 18.32
CA PHE A 393 5.92 -2.41 17.58
C PHE A 393 6.11 -1.05 18.24
N THR A 394 7.32 -0.56 18.17
CA THR A 394 7.73 0.74 18.64
C THR A 394 8.71 1.38 17.68
N GLN A 395 8.79 2.69 17.73
CA GLN A 395 9.72 3.47 16.93
C GLN A 395 10.49 4.45 17.81
N TRP A 396 11.64 4.88 17.31
CA TRP A 396 12.36 6.05 17.81
C TRP A 396 12.34 7.06 16.68
N PHE A 397 11.50 8.06 16.87
CA PHE A 397 11.21 9.07 15.86
C PHE A 397 10.79 10.36 16.55
N ASP A 398 11.54 11.41 16.32
CA ASP A 398 11.30 12.74 16.90
C ASP A 398 10.91 13.72 15.80
N ILE A 399 9.98 14.60 16.12
CA ILE A 399 9.47 15.64 15.24
C ILE A 399 9.45 16.96 15.96
N ILE A 400 9.43 18.06 15.20
CA ILE A 400 9.21 19.39 15.76
C ILE A 400 7.71 19.69 15.71
N VAL A 401 7.15 20.14 16.83
CA VAL A 401 5.75 20.60 16.94
C VAL A 401 5.76 21.93 17.66
N ASN A 402 5.28 22.98 17.02
CA ASN A 402 5.30 24.35 17.54
C ASN A 402 6.69 24.82 17.99
N GLY A 403 7.74 24.42 17.26
CA GLY A 403 9.13 24.76 17.58
C GLY A 403 9.78 23.88 18.64
N GLU A 404 9.04 22.99 19.29
CA GLU A 404 9.54 22.09 20.34
C GLU A 404 9.72 20.66 19.82
N ASN A 405 10.73 19.97 20.33
CA ASN A 405 10.97 18.56 20.01
C ASN A 405 9.94 17.66 20.71
N LYS A 406 9.26 16.82 19.94
CA LYS A 406 8.27 15.85 20.41
C LYS A 406 8.67 14.44 20.02
N SER A 407 8.86 13.58 21.00
CA SER A 407 9.10 12.16 20.79
C SER A 407 7.82 11.39 20.46
N MET A 408 7.86 10.65 19.34
CA MET A 408 6.78 9.81 18.83
C MET A 408 7.08 8.32 19.09
N ASN A 409 7.39 7.96 20.34
CA ASN A 409 7.97 6.64 20.69
C ASN A 409 6.98 5.71 21.39
N LYS A 410 5.71 6.11 21.59
CA LYS A 410 4.73 5.30 22.32
C LYS A 410 4.46 4.00 21.55
N PRO A 411 4.72 2.81 22.17
CA PRO A 411 4.55 1.53 21.48
C PRO A 411 3.07 1.22 21.22
N ILE A 412 2.83 0.39 20.20
CA ILE A 412 1.53 -0.17 19.83
C ILE A 412 1.60 -1.67 20.05
N GLY A 413 0.72 -2.20 20.90
CA GLY A 413 0.52 -3.63 21.10
C GLY A 413 -0.61 -4.16 20.24
N ILE A 414 -0.51 -5.40 19.79
CA ILE A 414 -1.51 -6.10 18.98
C ILE A 414 -1.76 -7.47 19.62
N LEU A 415 -3.03 -7.79 19.82
CA LEU A 415 -3.49 -9.14 20.15
C LEU A 415 -4.44 -9.60 19.04
N GLN A 416 -4.13 -10.74 18.44
CA GLN A 416 -4.99 -11.42 17.48
C GLN A 416 -5.36 -12.79 18.04
N TRP A 417 -6.65 -13.08 18.06
CA TRP A 417 -7.17 -14.36 18.52
C TRP A 417 -8.16 -14.90 17.51
N GLN A 418 -7.75 -15.97 16.82
CA GLN A 418 -8.49 -16.63 15.76
C GLN A 418 -8.97 -17.99 16.27
N ASN A 419 -10.23 -18.27 16.06
CA ASN A 419 -10.86 -19.50 16.50
C ASN A 419 -11.62 -20.13 15.33
N ALA A 420 -11.50 -21.44 15.20
CA ALA A 420 -12.28 -22.25 14.27
C ALA A 420 -12.84 -23.45 15.02
N VAL A 421 -14.15 -23.61 15.00
CA VAL A 421 -14.86 -24.74 15.61
C VAL A 421 -15.50 -25.56 14.50
N HIS A 422 -15.13 -26.84 14.42
CA HIS A 422 -15.76 -27.78 13.50
C HIS A 422 -17.05 -28.31 14.12
N LEU A 423 -18.17 -27.80 13.65
CA LEU A 423 -19.52 -28.17 14.08
C LEU A 423 -20.01 -29.43 13.34
N PRO A 424 -21.09 -30.07 13.80
CA PRO A 424 -21.73 -31.15 13.04
C PRO A 424 -22.08 -30.75 11.59
N TRP A 425 -22.24 -31.76 10.71
CA TRP A 425 -22.56 -31.62 9.28
C TRP A 425 -21.52 -30.81 8.46
N ASP A 426 -20.22 -30.99 8.77
CA ASP A 426 -19.09 -30.29 8.11
C ASP A 426 -19.26 -28.75 8.05
N THR A 427 -19.80 -28.19 9.11
CA THR A 427 -19.97 -26.75 9.25
C THR A 427 -18.84 -26.16 10.09
N TRP A 428 -18.28 -25.03 9.69
CA TRP A 428 -17.23 -24.34 10.41
C TRP A 428 -17.72 -22.99 10.93
N LEU A 429 -17.53 -22.77 12.22
CA LEU A 429 -17.68 -21.46 12.84
C LEU A 429 -16.30 -20.88 13.10
N ASN A 430 -15.97 -19.75 12.47
CA ASN A 430 -14.75 -19.00 12.75
C ASN A 430 -15.11 -17.71 13.49
N ILE A 431 -14.34 -17.40 14.53
CA ILE A 431 -14.45 -16.13 15.28
C ILE A 431 -13.06 -15.53 15.35
N ASP A 432 -12.91 -14.36 14.76
CA ASP A 432 -11.65 -13.62 14.70
C ASP A 432 -11.78 -12.36 15.54
N CYS A 433 -10.90 -12.21 16.52
CA CYS A 433 -10.80 -11.05 17.38
C CYS A 433 -9.45 -10.38 17.21
N GLN A 434 -9.44 -9.07 17.11
CA GLN A 434 -8.21 -8.29 17.17
C GLN A 434 -8.40 -7.12 18.12
N TRP A 435 -7.38 -6.86 18.91
CA TRP A 435 -7.25 -5.66 19.72
C TRP A 435 -5.90 -5.02 19.48
N THR A 436 -5.91 -3.69 19.27
CA THR A 436 -4.72 -2.87 19.07
C THR A 436 -4.72 -1.77 20.12
N THR A 437 -3.61 -1.60 20.82
CA THR A 437 -3.47 -0.52 21.81
C THR A 437 -3.26 0.81 21.12
N SER A 438 -3.40 1.90 21.86
CA SER A 438 -3.00 3.22 21.38
C SER A 438 -1.48 3.38 21.34
N GLY A 439 -0.96 4.13 20.36
CA GLY A 439 0.46 4.45 20.29
C GLY A 439 0.81 5.30 19.05
N ASN A 440 2.09 5.33 18.69
CA ASN A 440 2.59 6.17 17.61
C ASN A 440 3.06 5.37 16.38
N ASP A 441 2.69 5.83 15.21
CA ASP A 441 3.30 5.46 13.93
C ASP A 441 3.68 6.72 13.17
N ARG A 442 4.98 6.89 12.90
CA ARG A 442 5.55 8.13 12.35
C ARG A 442 5.10 9.34 13.19
N ASN A 443 4.56 10.37 12.59
CA ASN A 443 4.04 11.56 13.27
C ASN A 443 2.57 11.45 13.70
N ILE A 444 2.00 10.25 13.72
CA ILE A 444 0.59 10.01 14.03
C ILE A 444 0.47 9.28 15.37
N TYR A 445 -0.37 9.80 16.26
CA TYR A 445 -0.88 9.06 17.40
C TYR A 445 -2.22 8.44 17.05
N THR A 446 -2.35 7.14 17.26
CA THR A 446 -3.55 6.36 16.98
C THR A 446 -4.18 5.88 18.29
N SER A 447 -5.50 6.01 18.45
CA SER A 447 -6.22 5.43 19.60
C SER A 447 -6.27 3.92 19.50
N SER A 448 -6.57 3.26 20.62
CA SER A 448 -6.92 1.84 20.62
C SER A 448 -8.13 1.54 19.74
N SER A 449 -8.15 0.34 19.17
CA SER A 449 -9.27 -0.20 18.39
C SER A 449 -9.38 -1.71 18.58
N SER A 450 -10.56 -2.24 18.33
CA SER A 450 -10.80 -3.69 18.35
C SER A 450 -11.85 -4.05 17.32
N TYR A 451 -11.81 -5.28 16.84
CA TYR A 451 -12.92 -5.84 16.09
C TYR A 451 -13.15 -7.31 16.44
N VAL A 452 -14.38 -7.75 16.25
CA VAL A 452 -14.78 -9.15 16.31
C VAL A 452 -15.56 -9.46 15.05
N ASN A 453 -15.09 -10.46 14.34
CA ASN A 453 -15.76 -11.01 13.15
C ASN A 453 -16.22 -12.44 13.45
N ALA A 454 -17.37 -12.82 12.92
CA ALA A 454 -17.85 -14.20 12.97
C ALA A 454 -18.20 -14.67 11.56
N LYS A 455 -17.76 -15.88 11.22
CA LYS A 455 -17.98 -16.48 9.90
C LYS A 455 -18.47 -17.90 10.05
N LEU A 456 -19.64 -18.17 9.49
CA LEU A 456 -20.19 -19.52 9.36
C LEU A 456 -19.98 -19.97 7.91
N TYR A 457 -19.35 -21.13 7.75
CA TYR A 457 -18.99 -21.70 6.46
C TYR A 457 -19.43 -23.16 6.38
N LYS A 458 -20.01 -23.55 5.25
CA LYS A 458 -20.41 -24.92 4.99
C LYS A 458 -20.20 -25.32 3.54
N ASP A 459 -19.62 -26.50 3.36
CA ASP A 459 -19.45 -27.16 2.06
C ASP A 459 -20.56 -28.16 1.77
N PHE A 460 -20.96 -28.24 0.51
CA PHE A 460 -21.90 -29.18 -0.04
C PHE A 460 -21.31 -29.88 -1.27
N PHE A 461 -21.86 -31.05 -1.61
CA PHE A 461 -21.53 -31.79 -2.83
C PHE A 461 -20.01 -32.03 -3.00
N LYS A 462 -19.34 -32.54 -1.97
CA LYS A 462 -17.89 -32.78 -1.96
C LYS A 462 -17.08 -31.51 -2.27
N LYS A 463 -17.44 -30.41 -1.63
CA LYS A 463 -16.80 -29.06 -1.76
C LYS A 463 -17.02 -28.40 -3.12
N LYS A 464 -17.99 -28.86 -3.92
CA LYS A 464 -18.35 -28.16 -5.16
C LYS A 464 -19.15 -26.89 -4.93
N LEU A 465 -19.95 -26.82 -3.87
CA LEU A 465 -20.75 -25.65 -3.51
C LEU A 465 -20.45 -25.27 -2.06
N SER A 466 -20.13 -24.01 -1.83
CA SER A 466 -19.84 -23.47 -0.50
C SER A 466 -20.72 -22.28 -0.21
N PHE A 467 -21.27 -22.23 1.01
CA PHE A 467 -21.99 -21.08 1.53
C PHE A 467 -21.22 -20.49 2.69
N THR A 468 -21.08 -19.17 2.70
CA THR A 468 -20.45 -18.42 3.78
C THR A 468 -21.34 -17.28 4.18
N ILE A 469 -21.57 -17.13 5.50
CA ILE A 469 -22.16 -15.95 6.11
C ILE A 469 -21.08 -15.36 7.01
N GLU A 470 -20.73 -14.10 6.80
CA GLU A 470 -19.70 -13.40 7.58
C GLU A 470 -20.27 -12.09 8.14
N ALA A 471 -20.25 -11.95 9.45
CA ALA A 471 -20.55 -10.70 10.16
C ALA A 471 -19.22 -10.05 10.58
N ARG A 472 -18.96 -8.83 10.14
CA ARG A 472 -17.75 -8.07 10.41
C ARG A 472 -18.00 -6.96 11.39
N ASP A 473 -16.98 -6.71 12.24
CA ASP A 473 -16.94 -5.65 13.25
C ASP A 473 -18.24 -5.59 14.07
N ILE A 474 -18.67 -6.74 14.59
CA ILE A 474 -19.98 -6.94 15.23
C ILE A 474 -20.25 -5.88 16.31
N PHE A 475 -19.22 -5.49 17.06
CA PHE A 475 -19.31 -4.51 18.15
C PHE A 475 -18.95 -3.09 17.75
N ASN A 476 -18.68 -2.83 16.44
CA ASN A 476 -18.29 -1.50 15.91
C ASN A 476 -17.07 -0.88 16.62
N GLY A 477 -16.13 -1.71 17.03
CA GLY A 477 -14.95 -1.29 17.77
C GLY A 477 -13.74 -0.89 16.90
N SER A 478 -13.85 -1.02 15.57
CA SER A 478 -12.77 -0.69 14.63
C SER A 478 -12.57 0.81 14.41
N GLN A 479 -13.45 1.66 14.97
CA GLN A 479 -13.34 3.11 14.85
C GLN A 479 -12.08 3.62 15.54
N GLN A 480 -11.26 4.38 14.80
CA GLN A 480 -10.03 4.96 15.31
C GLN A 480 -10.08 6.48 15.32
N LYS A 481 -9.39 7.04 16.30
CA LYS A 481 -9.06 8.45 16.39
C LYS A 481 -7.58 8.62 16.09
N PHE A 482 -7.25 9.65 15.34
CA PHE A 482 -5.89 9.98 14.95
C PHE A 482 -5.55 11.38 15.39
N ILE A 483 -4.32 11.60 15.84
CA ILE A 483 -3.75 12.92 16.02
C ILE A 483 -2.51 12.98 15.13
N PHE A 484 -2.54 13.86 14.15
CA PHE A 484 -1.42 14.14 13.27
C PHE A 484 -0.66 15.33 13.84
N TYR A 485 0.62 15.14 14.08
CA TYR A 485 1.51 16.19 14.60
C TYR A 485 2.43 16.65 13.48
N ASN A 486 2.43 17.97 13.23
CA ASN A 486 3.36 18.63 12.33
C ASN A 486 3.80 19.94 12.96
N ASN A 487 4.84 20.59 12.42
CA ASN A 487 5.43 21.76 13.09
C ASN A 487 4.41 22.84 13.46
N ALA A 488 3.71 23.40 12.47
CA ALA A 488 2.75 24.47 12.69
C ALA A 488 1.30 23.98 12.85
N VAL A 489 1.01 22.68 12.62
CA VAL A 489 -0.35 22.17 12.55
C VAL A 489 -0.51 20.89 13.34
N THR A 490 -1.49 20.88 14.23
CA THR A 490 -1.96 19.66 14.89
C THR A 490 -3.38 19.36 14.43
N MET A 491 -3.62 18.14 13.92
CA MET A 491 -4.92 17.73 13.43
C MET A 491 -5.43 16.52 14.21
N PHE A 492 -6.52 16.71 14.96
CA PHE A 492 -7.27 15.61 15.55
C PHE A 492 -8.37 15.17 14.59
N GLN A 493 -8.42 13.89 14.27
CA GLN A 493 -9.43 13.33 13.37
C GLN A 493 -10.11 12.12 14.00
N LYS A 494 -11.42 12.08 13.92
CA LYS A 494 -12.25 10.92 14.28
C LYS A 494 -13.06 10.49 13.06
N ASN A 495 -12.87 9.24 12.65
CA ASN A 495 -13.63 8.62 11.58
C ASN A 495 -14.81 7.85 12.19
N PHE A 496 -16.01 8.03 11.60
CA PHE A 496 -17.23 7.34 12.00
C PHE A 496 -17.72 6.46 10.84
N SER A 497 -16.83 5.68 10.25
CA SER A 497 -17.23 4.68 9.25
C SER A 497 -17.97 3.55 9.95
N ASN A 498 -19.16 3.21 9.46
CA ASN A 498 -19.81 2.00 9.93
C ASN A 498 -19.16 0.80 9.20
N MET A 499 -18.18 0.18 9.84
CA MET A 499 -17.47 -0.99 9.31
C MET A 499 -18.26 -2.29 9.50
N ARG A 500 -19.36 -2.24 10.27
CA ARG A 500 -20.25 -3.39 10.44
C ARG A 500 -20.87 -3.77 9.10
N SER A 501 -20.72 -5.01 8.75
CA SER A 501 -21.33 -5.57 7.54
C SER A 501 -21.67 -7.04 7.73
N VAL A 502 -22.70 -7.47 7.04
CA VAL A 502 -23.00 -8.89 6.88
C VAL A 502 -22.80 -9.21 5.40
N MET A 503 -21.95 -10.19 5.15
CA MET A 503 -21.64 -10.65 3.80
C MET A 503 -22.13 -12.08 3.63
N PHE A 504 -22.85 -12.32 2.55
CA PHE A 504 -23.26 -13.65 2.13
C PHE A 504 -22.49 -14.00 0.85
N THR A 505 -21.80 -15.15 0.87
CA THR A 505 -21.03 -15.63 -0.28
C THR A 505 -21.48 -17.02 -0.68
N VAL A 506 -21.76 -17.18 -1.96
CA VAL A 506 -22.00 -18.47 -2.59
C VAL A 506 -20.85 -18.72 -3.57
N GLN A 507 -20.16 -19.81 -3.40
CA GLN A 507 -19.06 -20.21 -4.28
C GLN A 507 -19.36 -21.58 -4.88
N TYR A 508 -19.32 -21.65 -6.21
CA TYR A 508 -19.44 -22.92 -6.92
C TYR A 508 -18.10 -23.25 -7.62
N ASN A 509 -17.56 -24.40 -7.29
CA ASN A 509 -16.30 -24.91 -7.81
C ASN A 509 -16.57 -26.01 -8.83
N PHE A 510 -16.40 -25.70 -10.10
CA PHE A 510 -16.48 -26.67 -11.17
C PHE A 510 -15.06 -27.07 -11.58
N ASN A 511 -14.65 -28.29 -11.26
CA ASN A 511 -13.39 -28.86 -11.73
C ASN A 511 -12.12 -28.02 -11.38
N VAL A 512 -11.79 -27.92 -10.09
CA VAL A 512 -10.63 -27.14 -9.62
C VAL A 512 -9.32 -27.79 -10.09
N THR A 513 -8.55 -27.07 -10.89
CA THR A 513 -7.20 -27.47 -11.32
C THR A 513 -6.17 -26.45 -10.86
N ARG A 514 -4.95 -26.92 -10.55
CA ARG A 514 -3.83 -26.06 -10.14
C ARG A 514 -3.37 -25.22 -11.34
N ASP A 515 -3.02 -23.93 -11.12
CA ASP A 515 -2.51 -23.05 -12.17
C ASP A 515 -1.19 -23.56 -12.75
N ARG A 516 -1.04 -23.46 -14.06
CA ARG A 516 0.23 -23.73 -14.77
C ARG A 516 1.01 -22.46 -15.08
N TYR A 517 0.36 -21.30 -14.97
CA TYR A 517 1.06 -20.03 -15.15
C TYR A 517 2.11 -19.86 -14.04
N SER A 518 3.38 -19.68 -14.42
CA SER A 518 4.53 -19.67 -13.48
C SER A 518 5.35 -18.38 -13.55
N GLY A 519 4.92 -17.36 -14.34
CA GLY A 519 5.64 -16.10 -14.44
C GLY A 519 5.73 -15.37 -13.09
N SER A 520 6.95 -14.97 -12.71
CA SER A 520 7.26 -14.24 -11.47
C SER A 520 7.08 -12.72 -11.61
N GLY A 521 7.02 -12.24 -12.84
CA GLY A 521 6.92 -10.81 -13.21
C GLY A 521 8.24 -10.05 -13.02
N ALA A 522 8.34 -8.92 -13.72
CA ALA A 522 9.42 -7.94 -13.65
C ALA A 522 8.92 -6.61 -13.09
N GLY A 523 9.81 -5.76 -12.52
CA GLY A 523 9.45 -4.42 -12.02
C GLY A 523 8.43 -4.40 -10.88
N ASN A 524 8.39 -5.44 -10.04
CA ASN A 524 7.34 -5.59 -9.03
C ASN A 524 7.36 -4.48 -7.96
N THR A 525 8.49 -3.85 -7.72
CA THR A 525 8.63 -2.70 -6.82
C THR A 525 8.05 -1.44 -7.46
N GLU A 526 8.38 -1.20 -8.71
CA GLU A 526 7.95 -0.02 -9.47
C GLU A 526 6.46 -0.06 -9.78
N LYS A 527 5.87 -1.23 -10.02
CA LYS A 527 4.43 -1.41 -10.22
C LYS A 527 3.56 -0.83 -9.08
N LYS A 528 4.07 -0.83 -7.86
CA LYS A 528 3.38 -0.32 -6.66
C LYS A 528 3.35 1.21 -6.58
N ARG A 529 4.11 1.89 -7.41
CA ARG A 529 4.23 3.36 -7.42
C ARG A 529 3.20 4.06 -8.32
N PHE A 530 2.47 3.28 -9.13
CA PHE A 530 1.43 3.75 -10.06
C PHE A 530 0.04 3.80 -9.46
#